data_3d26fe8af436a8b6015879df9fd6af7b
#
_entry.id   3d26fe8af436a8b6015879df9fd6af7b
#
_cell.length_a   1.000
_cell.length_b   1.000
_cell.length_c   1.000
_cell.angle_alpha   90.00
_cell.angle_beta   90.00
_cell.angle_gamma   90.00
#
_symmetry.space_group_name_H-M   'P 1'
#
loop_
_entity.id
_entity.type
_entity.pdbx_description
1 polymer ?
#
loop_
_entity_poly.entity_id
_entity_poly.type
_entity_poly.pdbx_seq_one_letter_code
_entity_poly.pdbx_strand_id
1 'polypeptide(L)'
;PAGNRVGMTNSDGVYVDNLRIDTGDCSGPRSARSVLMHPDVDAAVFETARGGILREGLAFDRCNVAIVTNIGMGDHLGLGYISTVEDLAVVKRVIVQHVHPSGTAVLNAADPIVAEMASSCPGSITYFAEDRNHPVMATHRAQGQRAVYRDGDAIVAAQGAEETRYPL
;
A
#
# COMPACT_ATOMS: atom_id res chain seq x y z
N PRO A 1 -12.82 -6.09 -11.66
CA PRO A 1 -13.73 -7.15 -12.12
C PRO A 1 -12.96 -8.33 -12.70
N ALA A 2 -12.12 -8.95 -11.88
CA ALA A 2 -11.47 -10.21 -12.23
C ALA A 2 -12.34 -11.43 -11.84
N GLY A 3 -13.60 -11.17 -11.40
CA GLY A 3 -14.52 -12.21 -10.95
C GLY A 3 -14.27 -12.72 -9.52
N ASN A 4 -13.31 -12.16 -8.79
CA ASN A 4 -13.04 -12.54 -7.41
C ASN A 4 -14.02 -11.90 -6.44
N ARG A 5 -14.43 -12.65 -5.42
CA ARG A 5 -15.12 -12.11 -4.24
C ARG A 5 -14.09 -11.47 -3.32
N VAL A 6 -14.21 -10.17 -3.13
CA VAL A 6 -13.21 -9.38 -2.41
C VAL A 6 -13.64 -9.15 -0.97
N GLY A 7 -12.76 -9.49 -0.03
CA GLY A 7 -12.83 -9.03 1.34
C GLY A 7 -12.01 -7.76 1.53
N MET A 8 -12.57 -6.79 2.26
CA MET A 8 -11.88 -5.51 2.51
C MET A 8 -12.07 -5.06 3.95
N THR A 9 -11.01 -4.47 4.52
CA THR A 9 -11.09 -3.76 5.81
C THR A 9 -10.58 -2.34 5.67
N ASN A 10 -11.24 -1.41 6.34
CA ASN A 10 -10.85 -0.02 6.42
C ASN A 10 -11.34 0.62 7.72
N SER A 11 -11.17 1.94 7.88
CA SER A 11 -11.62 2.71 9.05
C SER A 11 -13.15 2.77 9.21
N ASP A 12 -13.93 2.40 8.18
CA ASP A 12 -15.41 2.41 8.24
C ASP A 12 -16.00 1.04 8.57
N GLY A 13 -15.27 -0.05 8.30
CA GLY A 13 -15.80 -1.40 8.54
C GLY A 13 -15.08 -2.54 7.83
N VAL A 14 -15.73 -3.70 7.88
CA VAL A 14 -15.37 -4.94 7.16
C VAL A 14 -16.39 -5.20 6.06
N TYR A 15 -15.91 -5.50 4.88
CA TYR A 15 -16.73 -5.77 3.70
C TYR A 15 -16.38 -7.11 3.08
N VAL A 16 -17.39 -7.85 2.63
CA VAL A 16 -17.24 -9.07 1.82
C VAL A 16 -18.18 -8.94 0.62
N ASP A 17 -17.63 -8.99 -0.58
CA ASP A 17 -18.37 -8.88 -1.86
C ASP A 17 -19.36 -7.70 -1.89
N ASN A 18 -18.87 -6.49 -1.49
CA ASN A 18 -19.63 -5.24 -1.35
C ASN A 18 -20.67 -5.22 -0.19
N LEU A 19 -20.86 -6.29 0.55
CA LEU A 19 -21.71 -6.29 1.74
C LEU A 19 -20.87 -5.90 2.96
N ARG A 20 -21.28 -4.85 3.67
CA ARG A 20 -20.66 -4.50 4.95
C ARG A 20 -21.14 -5.43 6.05
N ILE A 21 -20.23 -6.21 6.64
CA ILE A 21 -20.51 -7.22 7.67
C ILE A 21 -20.13 -6.77 9.08
N ASP A 22 -19.31 -5.71 9.21
CA ASP A 22 -18.96 -5.09 10.49
C ASP A 22 -18.73 -3.59 10.32
N THR A 23 -18.81 -2.82 11.42
CA THR A 23 -18.73 -1.35 11.44
C THR A 23 -17.70 -0.86 12.44
N GLY A 24 -17.12 0.32 12.16
CA GLY A 24 -16.12 0.97 13.01
C GLY A 24 -14.73 0.86 12.43
N ASP A 25 -13.73 1.30 13.19
CA ASP A 25 -12.33 1.22 12.77
C ASP A 25 -11.85 -0.23 12.72
N CYS A 26 -11.85 -0.77 11.51
CA CYS A 26 -11.45 -2.14 11.17
C CYS A 26 -10.09 -2.21 10.47
N SER A 27 -9.22 -1.19 10.64
CA SER A 27 -7.89 -1.11 10.03
C SER A 27 -6.81 -1.93 10.75
N GLY A 28 -7.20 -2.82 11.65
CA GLY A 28 -6.30 -3.64 12.45
C GLY A 28 -6.25 -5.13 12.07
N PRO A 29 -5.29 -5.88 12.65
CA PRO A 29 -5.06 -7.29 12.31
C PRO A 29 -6.23 -8.21 12.64
N ARG A 30 -7.03 -7.88 13.66
CA ARG A 30 -8.22 -8.68 14.02
C ARG A 30 -9.24 -8.73 12.88
N SER A 31 -9.55 -7.56 12.31
CA SER A 31 -10.49 -7.44 11.19
C SER A 31 -9.93 -8.08 9.92
N ALA A 32 -8.62 -7.90 9.65
CA ALA A 32 -7.96 -8.56 8.54
C ALA A 32 -8.02 -10.10 8.67
N ARG A 33 -7.83 -10.64 9.88
CA ARG A 33 -7.94 -12.08 10.14
C ARG A 33 -9.36 -12.59 9.88
N SER A 34 -10.38 -11.83 10.27
CA SER A 34 -11.78 -12.20 10.01
C SER A 34 -12.07 -12.35 8.51
N VAL A 35 -11.52 -11.43 7.69
CA VAL A 35 -11.62 -11.52 6.23
C VAL A 35 -10.85 -12.71 5.66
N LEU A 36 -9.61 -12.95 6.13
CA LEU A 36 -8.77 -14.06 5.65
C LEU A 36 -9.38 -15.44 5.95
N MET A 37 -10.16 -15.55 7.02
CA MET A 37 -10.83 -16.79 7.41
C MET A 37 -12.23 -16.94 6.79
N HIS A 38 -12.72 -15.91 6.07
CA HIS A 38 -14.06 -15.94 5.51
C HIS A 38 -14.15 -16.87 4.29
N PRO A 39 -15.07 -17.85 4.25
CA PRO A 39 -15.10 -18.88 3.21
C PRO A 39 -15.42 -18.33 1.81
N ASP A 40 -16.05 -17.17 1.74
CA ASP A 40 -16.44 -16.53 0.48
C ASP A 40 -15.44 -15.52 -0.05
N VAL A 41 -14.24 -15.40 0.53
CA VAL A 41 -13.23 -14.44 0.09
C VAL A 41 -12.17 -15.12 -0.76
N ASP A 42 -12.02 -14.65 -2.00
CA ASP A 42 -10.99 -15.11 -2.95
C ASP A 42 -9.77 -14.18 -2.97
N ALA A 43 -9.98 -12.88 -2.68
CA ALA A 43 -8.93 -11.86 -2.60
C ALA A 43 -9.23 -10.87 -1.48
N ALA A 44 -8.19 -10.29 -0.89
CA ALA A 44 -8.35 -9.37 0.24
C ALA A 44 -7.59 -8.06 0.05
N VAL A 45 -8.20 -6.96 0.53
CA VAL A 45 -7.60 -5.61 0.56
C VAL A 45 -7.71 -5.06 1.98
N PHE A 46 -6.58 -4.73 2.60
CA PHE A 46 -6.55 -4.27 3.99
C PHE A 46 -5.97 -2.87 4.11
N GLU A 47 -6.73 -1.97 4.71
CA GLU A 47 -6.15 -0.81 5.34
C GLU A 47 -5.37 -1.27 6.59
N THR A 48 -4.13 -0.85 6.72
CA THR A 48 -3.24 -1.30 7.78
C THR A 48 -2.75 -0.12 8.60
N ALA A 49 -3.43 0.13 9.72
CA ALA A 49 -3.11 1.25 10.59
C ALA A 49 -1.92 0.96 11.51
N ARG A 50 -1.14 2.00 11.79
CA ARG A 50 -0.01 1.97 12.72
C ARG A 50 -0.34 1.30 14.06
N GLY A 51 -1.46 1.67 14.67
CA GLY A 51 -1.86 1.17 15.98
C GLY A 51 -2.08 -0.34 16.00
N GLY A 52 -2.59 -0.90 14.90
CA GLY A 52 -2.72 -2.34 14.71
C GLY A 52 -1.37 -3.03 14.65
N ILE A 53 -0.48 -2.53 13.80
CA ILE A 53 0.88 -3.08 13.64
C ILE A 53 1.64 -3.10 14.97
N LEU A 54 1.60 -2.01 15.74
CA LEU A 54 2.31 -1.90 17.02
C LEU A 54 1.77 -2.84 18.10
N ARG A 55 0.46 -3.12 18.11
CA ARG A 55 -0.15 -3.96 19.13
C ARG A 55 -0.09 -5.46 18.82
N GLU A 56 -0.31 -5.82 17.58
CA GLU A 56 -0.56 -7.22 17.18
C GLU A 56 0.21 -7.65 15.92
N GLY A 57 0.98 -6.73 15.30
CA GLY A 57 1.66 -7.00 14.03
C GLY A 57 0.69 -7.05 12.84
N LEU A 58 1.00 -7.90 11.86
CA LEU A 58 0.16 -8.16 10.70
C LEU A 58 -0.65 -9.45 10.91
N ALA A 59 -1.80 -9.56 10.22
CA ALA A 59 -2.61 -10.78 10.24
C ALA A 59 -2.15 -11.82 9.20
N PHE A 60 -1.13 -11.52 8.43
CA PHE A 60 -0.62 -12.32 7.32
C PHE A 60 0.91 -12.30 7.30
N ASP A 61 1.52 -13.35 6.76
CA ASP A 61 2.98 -13.46 6.63
C ASP A 61 3.50 -12.78 5.37
N ARG A 62 2.70 -12.77 4.29
CA ARG A 62 3.05 -12.18 3.01
C ARG A 62 1.84 -11.53 2.36
N CYS A 63 2.10 -10.46 1.57
CA CYS A 63 1.11 -9.85 0.69
C CYS A 63 1.65 -9.81 -0.76
N ASN A 64 0.73 -9.81 -1.72
CA ASN A 64 1.10 -9.70 -3.13
C ASN A 64 1.42 -8.25 -3.50
N VAL A 65 0.69 -7.31 -2.89
CA VAL A 65 0.86 -5.88 -3.12
C VAL A 65 0.83 -5.15 -1.78
N ALA A 66 1.80 -4.26 -1.56
CA ALA A 66 1.78 -3.28 -0.48
C ALA A 66 1.74 -1.87 -1.09
N ILE A 67 0.92 -0.98 -0.54
CA ILE A 67 0.83 0.41 -0.99
C ILE A 67 1.15 1.33 0.18
N VAL A 68 2.10 2.25 0.00
CA VAL A 68 2.39 3.33 0.95
C VAL A 68 2.26 4.66 0.25
N THR A 69 1.27 5.45 0.69
CA THR A 69 0.91 6.71 0.03
C THR A 69 1.75 7.88 0.51
N ASN A 70 1.89 8.02 1.82
CA ASN A 70 2.66 9.12 2.43
C ASN A 70 2.96 8.83 3.90
N ILE A 71 3.93 9.57 4.44
CA ILE A 71 4.20 9.66 5.87
C ILE A 71 4.11 11.14 6.28
N GLY A 72 2.98 11.51 6.86
CA GLY A 72 2.72 12.90 7.25
C GLY A 72 3.27 13.26 8.64
N MET A 73 3.70 14.51 8.81
CA MET A 73 4.13 15.07 10.12
C MET A 73 2.98 15.14 11.16
N GLY A 74 1.71 14.97 10.75
CA GLY A 74 0.54 14.99 11.62
C GLY A 74 0.04 13.61 12.07
N ASP A 75 0.69 12.52 11.69
CA ASP A 75 0.22 11.15 11.92
C ASP A 75 0.44 10.68 13.38
N HIS A 76 -0.21 11.35 14.33
CA HIS A 76 -0.26 10.89 15.74
C HIS A 76 1.10 10.62 16.38
N LEU A 77 2.09 11.50 16.17
CA LEU A 77 3.36 11.44 16.90
C LEU A 77 3.12 11.59 18.41
N GLY A 78 3.95 10.91 19.20
CA GLY A 78 3.84 10.92 20.67
C GLY A 78 3.02 9.77 21.25
N LEU A 79 2.45 8.87 20.45
CA LEU A 79 1.71 7.69 20.91
C LEU A 79 2.51 6.41 20.64
N GLY A 80 2.59 5.52 21.64
CA GLY A 80 3.21 4.20 21.52
C GLY A 80 4.70 4.24 21.22
N TYR A 81 5.42 5.18 21.84
CA TYR A 81 6.87 5.40 21.66
C TYR A 81 7.30 5.88 20.27
N ILE A 82 6.33 6.23 19.40
CA ILE A 82 6.60 6.81 18.08
C ILE A 82 6.65 8.33 18.23
N SER A 83 7.85 8.88 18.28
CA SER A 83 8.09 10.29 18.55
C SER A 83 8.48 11.08 17.31
N THR A 84 9.00 10.41 16.31
CA THR A 84 9.50 11.02 15.08
C THR A 84 8.84 10.43 13.83
N VAL A 85 9.00 11.12 12.71
CA VAL A 85 8.54 10.63 11.40
C VAL A 85 9.34 9.40 10.98
N GLU A 86 10.60 9.32 11.37
CA GLU A 86 11.48 8.16 11.13
C GLU A 86 10.99 6.93 11.89
N ASP A 87 10.58 7.08 13.17
CA ASP A 87 9.97 5.98 13.94
C ASP A 87 8.71 5.47 13.24
N LEU A 88 7.87 6.41 12.76
CA LEU A 88 6.65 6.07 12.03
C LEU A 88 6.96 5.34 10.71
N ALA A 89 8.03 5.77 10.02
CA ALA A 89 8.50 5.11 8.81
C ALA A 89 8.91 3.65 9.06
N VAL A 90 9.59 3.38 10.18
CA VAL A 90 9.95 2.01 10.58
C VAL A 90 8.71 1.13 10.72
N VAL A 91 7.65 1.64 11.36
CA VAL A 91 6.40 0.89 11.55
C VAL A 91 5.68 0.67 10.21
N LYS A 92 5.50 1.71 9.40
CA LYS A 92 4.82 1.58 8.11
C LYS A 92 5.60 0.73 7.11
N ARG A 93 6.93 0.70 7.18
CA ARG A 93 7.78 -0.13 6.34
C ARG A 93 7.56 -1.64 6.52
N VAL A 94 7.00 -2.07 7.64
CA VAL A 94 6.72 -3.48 7.91
C VAL A 94 5.89 -4.12 6.79
N ILE A 95 4.88 -3.43 6.25
CA ILE A 95 4.07 -3.98 5.15
C ILE A 95 4.88 -4.17 3.86
N VAL A 96 5.85 -3.29 3.60
CA VAL A 96 6.74 -3.39 2.43
C VAL A 96 7.69 -4.58 2.57
N GLN A 97 8.21 -4.81 3.79
CA GLN A 97 9.09 -5.95 4.09
C GLN A 97 8.38 -7.31 3.96
N HIS A 98 7.04 -7.32 4.04
CA HIS A 98 6.21 -8.52 3.93
C HIS A 98 5.62 -8.72 2.51
N VAL A 99 6.09 -7.96 1.53
CA VAL A 99 5.76 -8.24 0.12
C VAL A 99 6.38 -9.58 -0.28
N HIS A 100 5.59 -10.41 -0.97
CA HIS A 100 6.11 -11.66 -1.52
C HIS A 100 7.22 -11.39 -2.56
N PRO A 101 8.26 -12.22 -2.70
CA PRO A 101 9.32 -11.99 -3.69
C PRO A 101 8.83 -11.81 -5.14
N SER A 102 7.69 -12.42 -5.51
CA SER A 102 7.02 -12.20 -6.80
C SER A 102 5.97 -11.08 -6.76
N GLY A 103 5.83 -10.40 -5.63
CA GLY A 103 4.87 -9.30 -5.44
C GLY A 103 5.46 -7.94 -5.76
N THR A 104 4.73 -6.88 -5.39
CA THR A 104 5.08 -5.49 -5.73
C THR A 104 4.78 -4.54 -4.57
N ALA A 105 5.72 -3.67 -4.21
CA ALA A 105 5.42 -2.49 -3.41
C ALA A 105 5.14 -1.30 -4.33
N VAL A 106 4.04 -0.59 -4.04
CA VAL A 106 3.61 0.63 -4.74
C VAL A 106 3.89 1.81 -3.81
N LEU A 107 4.85 2.65 -4.17
CA LEU A 107 5.43 3.68 -3.29
C LEU A 107 5.33 5.07 -3.91
N ASN A 108 5.01 6.08 -3.08
CA ASN A 108 5.00 7.46 -3.51
C ASN A 108 6.44 7.97 -3.71
N ALA A 109 6.80 8.28 -4.95
CA ALA A 109 8.11 8.81 -5.29
C ALA A 109 8.32 10.25 -4.79
N ALA A 110 7.23 11.01 -4.58
CA ALA A 110 7.30 12.40 -4.12
C ALA A 110 7.50 12.53 -2.60
N ASP A 111 7.34 11.44 -1.85
CA ASP A 111 7.68 11.37 -0.43
C ASP A 111 9.01 10.64 -0.27
N PRO A 112 10.12 11.34 0.10
CA PRO A 112 11.45 10.74 0.18
C PRO A 112 11.53 9.55 1.14
N ILE A 113 10.81 9.63 2.27
CA ILE A 113 10.80 8.58 3.29
C ILE A 113 10.10 7.33 2.77
N VAL A 114 9.00 7.52 2.03
CA VAL A 114 8.30 6.41 1.38
C VAL A 114 9.14 5.82 0.24
N ALA A 115 9.76 6.66 -0.57
CA ALA A 115 10.61 6.20 -1.67
C ALA A 115 11.80 5.34 -1.20
N GLU A 116 12.41 5.68 -0.06
CA GLU A 116 13.50 4.91 0.56
C GLU A 116 13.09 3.50 1.01
N MET A 117 11.80 3.26 1.27
CA MET A 117 11.30 1.94 1.67
C MET A 117 11.51 0.88 0.57
N ALA A 118 11.74 1.28 -0.67
CA ALA A 118 12.03 0.39 -1.79
C ALA A 118 13.18 -0.58 -1.49
N SER A 119 14.21 -0.10 -0.78
CA SER A 119 15.38 -0.91 -0.40
C SER A 119 15.04 -2.09 0.53
N SER A 120 13.88 -2.07 1.18
CA SER A 120 13.40 -3.09 2.11
C SER A 120 12.41 -4.07 1.48
N CYS A 121 12.01 -3.85 0.23
CA CYS A 121 11.05 -4.70 -0.46
C CYS A 121 11.73 -5.94 -1.05
N PRO A 122 11.29 -7.16 -0.73
CA PRO A 122 11.83 -8.37 -1.36
C PRO A 122 11.30 -8.61 -2.78
N GLY A 123 10.22 -7.92 -3.17
CA GLY A 123 9.61 -8.01 -4.50
C GLY A 123 10.00 -6.86 -5.42
N SER A 124 9.19 -6.61 -6.44
CA SER A 124 9.36 -5.48 -7.37
C SER A 124 8.83 -4.17 -6.79
N ILE A 125 9.24 -3.05 -7.40
CA ILE A 125 8.77 -1.72 -7.03
C ILE A 125 7.97 -1.11 -8.19
N THR A 126 6.87 -0.46 -7.84
CA THR A 126 6.17 0.49 -8.71
C THR A 126 6.14 1.84 -8.00
N TYR A 127 6.72 2.85 -8.59
CA TYR A 127 6.59 4.21 -8.06
C TYR A 127 5.38 4.92 -8.64
N PHE A 128 4.75 5.77 -7.82
CA PHE A 128 3.76 6.72 -8.32
C PHE A 128 4.08 8.15 -7.87
N ALA A 129 3.67 9.10 -8.69
CA ALA A 129 3.71 10.54 -8.38
C ALA A 129 2.74 11.29 -9.31
N GLU A 130 2.42 12.55 -8.98
CA GLU A 130 1.69 13.42 -9.91
C GLU A 130 2.55 13.84 -11.11
N ASP A 131 3.81 14.23 -10.84
CA ASP A 131 4.75 14.65 -11.87
C ASP A 131 5.46 13.45 -12.51
N ARG A 132 5.21 13.23 -13.80
CA ARG A 132 5.88 12.19 -14.61
C ARG A 132 7.41 12.35 -14.68
N ASN A 133 7.92 13.57 -14.49
CA ASN A 133 9.34 13.90 -14.57
C ASN A 133 10.04 13.88 -13.20
N HIS A 134 9.33 13.46 -12.13
CA HIS A 134 9.94 13.34 -10.82
C HIS A 134 11.23 12.51 -10.91
N PRO A 135 12.38 12.97 -10.37
CA PRO A 135 13.70 12.34 -10.59
C PRO A 135 13.75 10.85 -10.27
N VAL A 136 13.11 10.43 -9.15
CA VAL A 136 13.03 9.03 -8.74
C VAL A 136 12.28 8.20 -9.80
N MET A 137 11.15 8.72 -10.31
CA MET A 137 10.36 8.06 -11.35
C MET A 137 11.09 7.99 -12.70
N ALA A 138 11.72 9.08 -13.09
CA ALA A 138 12.48 9.14 -14.34
C ALA A 138 13.61 8.10 -14.35
N THR A 139 14.38 8.04 -13.26
CA THR A 139 15.45 7.03 -13.09
C THR A 139 14.91 5.61 -13.12
N HIS A 140 13.82 5.35 -12.40
CA HIS A 140 13.20 4.03 -12.30
C HIS A 140 12.66 3.54 -13.67
N ARG A 141 11.99 4.43 -14.41
CA ARG A 141 11.51 4.15 -15.77
C ARG A 141 12.65 3.90 -16.76
N ALA A 142 13.72 4.67 -16.67
CA ALA A 142 14.90 4.47 -17.53
C ALA A 142 15.52 3.07 -17.36
N GLN A 143 15.30 2.43 -16.22
CA GLN A 143 15.69 1.04 -15.94
C GLN A 143 14.66 0.00 -16.40
N GLY A 144 13.62 0.42 -17.14
CA GLY A 144 12.55 -0.48 -17.62
C GLY A 144 11.51 -0.85 -16.57
N GLN A 145 11.52 -0.19 -15.41
CA GLN A 145 10.65 -0.50 -14.28
C GLN A 145 9.28 0.19 -14.38
N ARG A 146 8.35 -0.24 -13.52
CA ARG A 146 6.96 0.25 -13.52
C ARG A 146 6.80 1.57 -12.77
N ALA A 147 5.99 2.48 -13.34
CA ALA A 147 5.60 3.73 -12.72
C ALA A 147 4.15 4.09 -13.05
N VAL A 148 3.52 4.86 -12.17
CA VAL A 148 2.17 5.39 -12.35
C VAL A 148 2.19 6.89 -12.11
N TYR A 149 1.57 7.69 -12.99
CA TYR A 149 1.53 9.14 -12.84
C TYR A 149 0.28 9.73 -13.48
N ARG A 150 0.01 10.97 -13.13
CA ARG A 150 -1.06 11.74 -13.76
C ARG A 150 -0.54 12.47 -15.00
N ASP A 151 -1.34 12.45 -16.08
CA ASP A 151 -1.09 13.22 -17.28
C ASP A 151 -2.42 13.82 -17.79
N GLY A 152 -2.64 15.08 -17.42
CA GLY A 152 -3.90 15.78 -17.67
C GLY A 152 -5.08 15.14 -16.93
N ASP A 153 -6.01 14.61 -17.70
CA ASP A 153 -7.24 13.91 -17.26
C ASP A 153 -7.11 12.38 -17.27
N ALA A 154 -5.89 11.87 -17.28
CA ALA A 154 -5.64 10.43 -17.28
C ALA A 154 -4.63 10.01 -16.22
N ILE A 155 -4.82 8.78 -15.72
CA ILE A 155 -3.77 8.03 -15.02
C ILE A 155 -3.01 7.22 -16.07
N VAL A 156 -1.69 7.33 -16.04
CA VAL A 156 -0.81 6.59 -16.95
C VAL A 156 -0.06 5.53 -16.15
N ALA A 157 -0.22 4.27 -16.56
CA ALA A 157 0.64 3.18 -16.10
C ALA A 157 1.73 2.96 -17.15
N ALA A 158 2.99 3.09 -16.73
CA ALA A 158 4.14 2.96 -17.60
C ALA A 158 5.04 1.80 -17.18
N GLN A 159 5.67 1.14 -18.15
CA GLN A 159 6.78 0.21 -17.93
C GLN A 159 7.89 0.52 -18.95
N GLY A 160 8.97 1.12 -18.45
CA GLY A 160 9.97 1.67 -19.35
C GLY A 160 9.38 2.73 -20.28
N ALA A 161 9.42 2.48 -21.58
CA ALA A 161 8.86 3.35 -22.63
C ALA A 161 7.38 3.06 -22.95
N GLU A 162 6.86 1.90 -22.58
CA GLU A 162 5.47 1.53 -22.83
C GLU A 162 4.53 2.22 -21.85
N GLU A 163 3.41 2.74 -22.35
CA GLU A 163 2.43 3.47 -21.54
C GLU A 163 1.00 3.01 -21.87
N THR A 164 0.21 2.79 -20.81
CA THR A 164 -1.24 2.55 -20.91
C THR A 164 -1.96 3.68 -20.18
N ARG A 165 -2.94 4.30 -20.84
CA ARG A 165 -3.68 5.46 -20.33
C ARG A 165 -5.09 5.04 -19.90
N TYR A 166 -5.48 5.51 -18.73
CA TYR A 166 -6.81 5.31 -18.14
C TYR A 166 -7.44 6.69 -17.90
N PRO A 167 -8.52 7.07 -18.62
CA PRO A 167 -9.25 8.32 -18.37
C PRO A 167 -9.79 8.37 -16.94
N LEU A 168 -9.78 9.59 -16.34
CA LEU A 168 -10.34 9.87 -15.01
C LEU A 168 -11.84 10.14 -15.08
#